data_945c907d09d7e24c2497280752b65dd3
#
_entry.id   945c907d09d7e24c2497280752b65dd3
#
_cell.length_a   1.000
_cell.length_b   1.000
_cell.length_c   1.000
_cell.angle_alpha   90.00
_cell.angle_beta   90.00
_cell.angle_gamma   90.00
#
_symmetry.space_group_name_H-M   'P 1'
#
loop_
_entity.id
_entity.type
_entity.pdbx_description
1 polymer ?
#
loop_
_entity_poly.entity_id
_entity_poly.type
_entity_poly.pdbx_seq_one_letter_code
_entity_poly.pdbx_strand_id
1 'polypeptide(L)'
;MTARSVVVLDYGSGNLRSAQRALERVGADVEVTADAQRALNADGLVVPGVGAYEACMTGLRDIGGERIIADRVAAGRPVLGVCVGMQILFARGVEFGVESQGCGQWPGSVTRLDAPVIPHMGWNVVDAAPNSVLFRGFDADTRFYFVHSYAAQKWEGAPDALLTWADHHVRFLAAVEDGPLSATQFHPEKSGDAGAALLANWVEGL
;
A
#
# COMPACT_ATOMS: atom_id res chain seq x y z
N MET A 1 -3.11 26.42 -7.25
CA MET A 1 -2.90 25.54 -6.08
C MET A 1 -1.48 25.03 -6.18
N THR A 2 -0.71 25.05 -5.09
CA THR A 2 0.62 24.42 -5.05
C THR A 2 0.48 22.91 -5.17
N ALA A 3 1.36 22.25 -5.94
CA ALA A 3 1.40 20.80 -6.04
C ALA A 3 1.63 20.20 -4.64
N ARG A 4 0.99 19.05 -4.36
CA ARG A 4 1.20 18.32 -3.11
C ARG A 4 2.57 17.66 -3.12
N SER A 5 3.33 17.83 -2.05
CA SER A 5 4.62 17.20 -1.90
C SER A 5 4.44 15.75 -1.46
N VAL A 6 5.02 14.81 -2.21
CA VAL A 6 4.94 13.38 -1.91
C VAL A 6 6.34 12.79 -1.88
N VAL A 7 6.66 12.08 -0.81
CA VAL A 7 7.88 11.26 -0.74
C VAL A 7 7.54 9.82 -1.05
N VAL A 8 8.27 9.24 -2.01
CA VAL A 8 8.34 7.79 -2.20
C VAL A 8 9.56 7.30 -1.42
N LEU A 9 9.31 6.52 -0.37
CA LEU A 9 10.35 6.08 0.56
C LEU A 9 11.29 5.07 -0.11
N ASP A 10 12.57 5.42 -0.20
CA ASP A 10 13.62 4.55 -0.74
C ASP A 10 14.30 3.79 0.40
N TYR A 11 13.89 2.56 0.59
CA TYR A 11 14.48 1.64 1.57
C TYR A 11 15.05 0.37 0.90
N GLY A 12 15.40 0.49 -0.38
CA GLY A 12 15.98 -0.60 -1.16
C GLY A 12 14.96 -1.59 -1.74
N SER A 13 13.65 -1.31 -1.62
CA SER A 13 12.60 -2.14 -2.19
C SER A 13 11.53 -1.30 -2.90
N GLY A 14 10.88 -1.89 -3.89
CA GLY A 14 9.79 -1.25 -4.61
C GLY A 14 10.15 -0.80 -6.01
N ASN A 15 9.11 -0.60 -6.83
CA ASN A 15 9.25 -0.02 -8.16
C ASN A 15 9.21 1.51 -8.08
N LEU A 16 10.26 2.09 -7.42
CA LEU A 16 10.33 3.50 -7.05
C LEU A 16 10.07 4.44 -8.24
N ARG A 17 10.70 4.16 -9.39
CA ARG A 17 10.56 5.01 -10.57
C ARG A 17 9.17 4.98 -11.20
N SER A 18 8.50 3.83 -11.16
CA SER A 18 7.12 3.73 -11.65
C SER A 18 6.15 4.42 -10.71
N ALA A 19 6.34 4.28 -9.40
CA ALA A 19 5.56 5.00 -8.38
C ALA A 19 5.73 6.52 -8.53
N GLN A 20 6.98 7.00 -8.65
CA GLN A 20 7.30 8.40 -8.90
C GLN A 20 6.55 8.94 -10.12
N ARG A 21 6.72 8.30 -11.30
CA ARG A 21 6.09 8.75 -12.55
C ARG A 21 4.56 8.74 -12.47
N ALA A 22 3.99 7.74 -11.79
CA ALA A 22 2.54 7.64 -11.65
C ALA A 22 1.98 8.78 -10.79
N LEU A 23 2.66 9.15 -9.72
CA LEU A 23 2.29 10.28 -8.85
C LEU A 23 2.51 11.64 -9.53
N GLU A 24 3.64 11.82 -10.24
CA GLU A 24 3.91 13.02 -11.04
C GLU A 24 2.84 13.22 -12.14
N ARG A 25 2.39 12.13 -12.78
CA ARG A 25 1.32 12.16 -13.79
C ARG A 25 0.02 12.73 -13.24
N VAL A 26 -0.27 12.56 -11.96
CA VAL A 26 -1.48 13.09 -11.31
C VAL A 26 -1.24 14.43 -10.59
N GLY A 27 -0.10 15.07 -10.83
CA GLY A 27 0.18 16.44 -10.42
C GLY A 27 0.85 16.60 -9.05
N ALA A 28 1.36 15.51 -8.44
CA ALA A 28 2.16 15.61 -7.23
C ALA A 28 3.60 16.05 -7.54
N ASP A 29 4.23 16.78 -6.59
CA ASP A 29 5.67 17.05 -6.56
C ASP A 29 6.35 15.91 -5.80
N VAL A 30 7.13 15.08 -6.50
CA VAL A 30 7.55 13.77 -5.98
C VAL A 30 9.06 13.71 -5.78
N GLU A 31 9.47 13.37 -4.58
CA GLU A 31 10.85 13.05 -4.23
C GLU A 31 11.00 11.58 -3.85
N VAL A 32 12.01 10.90 -4.40
CA VAL A 32 12.40 9.54 -4.00
C VAL A 32 13.61 9.66 -3.08
N THR A 33 13.45 9.32 -1.80
CA THR A 33 14.51 9.53 -0.80
C THR A 33 14.35 8.61 0.41
N ALA A 34 15.46 8.32 1.09
CA ALA A 34 15.51 7.67 2.40
C ALA A 34 15.60 8.70 3.55
N ASP A 35 15.60 10.01 3.26
CA ASP A 35 15.74 11.05 4.27
C ASP A 35 14.49 11.13 5.16
N ALA A 36 14.68 10.86 6.46
CA ALA A 36 13.61 10.81 7.43
C ALA A 36 12.90 12.17 7.59
N GLN A 37 13.62 13.29 7.54
CA GLN A 37 13.02 14.62 7.70
C GLN A 37 12.16 14.97 6.48
N ARG A 38 12.62 14.64 5.28
CA ARG A 38 11.84 14.77 4.06
C ARG A 38 10.56 13.93 4.13
N ALA A 39 10.72 12.64 4.48
CA ALA A 39 9.60 11.72 4.62
C ALA A 39 8.58 12.16 5.69
N LEU A 40 9.04 12.70 6.82
CA LEU A 40 8.16 13.20 7.88
C LEU A 40 7.43 14.49 7.51
N ASN A 41 8.03 15.37 6.69
CA ASN A 41 7.49 16.69 6.40
C ASN A 41 6.65 16.78 5.12
N ALA A 42 6.77 15.86 4.18
CA ALA A 42 5.96 15.84 2.96
C ALA A 42 4.45 15.76 3.26
N ASP A 43 3.59 16.24 2.36
CA ASP A 43 2.13 16.10 2.50
C ASP A 43 1.73 14.63 2.52
N GLY A 44 2.30 13.81 1.64
CA GLY A 44 2.07 12.36 1.57
C GLY A 44 3.35 11.54 1.59
N LEU A 45 3.28 10.32 2.16
CA LEU A 45 4.34 9.31 2.12
C LEU A 45 3.85 8.06 1.41
N VAL A 46 4.57 7.60 0.39
CA VAL A 46 4.31 6.32 -0.27
C VAL A 46 5.38 5.31 0.14
N VAL A 47 4.94 4.14 0.59
CA VAL A 47 5.78 3.02 0.99
C VAL A 47 5.56 1.89 -0.03
N PRO A 48 6.31 1.87 -1.13
CA PRO A 48 6.24 0.77 -2.10
C PRO A 48 6.96 -0.46 -1.56
N GLY A 49 6.63 -1.64 -2.06
CA GLY A 49 7.36 -2.85 -1.71
C GLY A 49 7.22 -3.93 -2.78
N VAL A 50 8.32 -4.64 -3.03
CA VAL A 50 8.35 -5.82 -3.91
C VAL A 50 9.32 -6.87 -3.35
N GLY A 51 9.11 -8.13 -3.73
CA GLY A 51 9.95 -9.23 -3.28
C GLY A 51 9.48 -9.84 -1.97
N ALA A 52 10.40 -10.31 -1.13
CA ALA A 52 10.07 -11.01 0.10
C ALA A 52 9.76 -10.04 1.25
N TYR A 53 8.82 -10.41 2.09
CA TYR A 53 8.39 -9.65 3.27
C TYR A 53 9.57 -9.27 4.17
N GLU A 54 10.41 -10.23 4.57
CA GLU A 54 11.56 -10.00 5.45
C GLU A 54 12.61 -9.09 4.82
N ALA A 55 12.84 -9.21 3.50
CA ALA A 55 13.77 -8.32 2.81
C ALA A 55 13.28 -6.86 2.83
N CYS A 56 11.97 -6.65 2.64
CA CYS A 56 11.37 -5.33 2.78
C CYS A 56 11.50 -4.79 4.20
N MET A 57 11.23 -5.62 5.22
CA MET A 57 11.35 -5.21 6.62
C MET A 57 12.79 -4.90 7.01
N THR A 58 13.77 -5.67 6.54
CA THR A 58 15.20 -5.41 6.77
C THR A 58 15.58 -4.03 6.21
N GLY A 59 15.31 -3.77 4.94
CA GLY A 59 15.62 -2.48 4.33
C GLY A 59 14.87 -1.31 5.01
N LEU A 60 13.63 -1.52 5.43
CA LEU A 60 12.86 -0.50 6.13
C LEU A 60 13.47 -0.18 7.50
N ARG A 61 13.92 -1.19 8.26
CA ARG A 61 14.59 -1.02 9.56
C ARG A 61 15.92 -0.30 9.43
N ASP A 62 16.69 -0.60 8.40
CA ASP A 62 18.01 0.01 8.18
C ASP A 62 17.93 1.54 8.06
N ILE A 63 16.82 2.08 7.57
CA ILE A 63 16.59 3.53 7.46
C ILE A 63 15.70 4.10 8.57
N GLY A 64 15.31 3.29 9.57
CA GLY A 64 14.36 3.70 10.62
C GLY A 64 12.93 3.94 10.10
N GLY A 65 12.56 3.30 8.99
CA GLY A 65 11.30 3.52 8.29
C GLY A 65 10.06 3.12 9.09
N GLU A 66 10.16 2.10 9.97
CA GLU A 66 9.07 1.74 10.89
C GLU A 66 8.65 2.94 11.76
N ARG A 67 9.64 3.67 12.29
CA ARG A 67 9.40 4.85 13.11
C ARG A 67 8.84 6.00 12.28
N ILE A 68 9.36 6.23 11.07
CA ILE A 68 8.84 7.25 10.15
C ILE A 68 7.35 7.03 9.89
N ILE A 69 6.95 5.78 9.59
CA ILE A 69 5.54 5.41 9.35
C ILE A 69 4.71 5.66 10.61
N ALA A 70 5.17 5.17 11.77
CA ALA A 70 4.46 5.31 13.04
C ALA A 70 4.27 6.78 13.45
N ASP A 71 5.32 7.60 13.33
CA ASP A 71 5.28 9.02 13.66
C ASP A 71 4.32 9.79 12.74
N ARG A 72 4.27 9.44 11.44
CA ARG A 72 3.32 10.04 10.49
C ARG A 72 1.88 9.67 10.82
N VAL A 73 1.60 8.39 11.06
CA VAL A 73 0.25 7.91 11.41
C VAL A 73 -0.21 8.55 12.70
N ALA A 74 0.63 8.60 13.73
CA ALA A 74 0.32 9.25 15.01
C ALA A 74 0.05 10.76 14.86
N ALA A 75 0.70 11.42 13.90
CA ALA A 75 0.48 12.82 13.58
C ALA A 75 -0.71 13.07 12.63
N GLY A 76 -1.45 12.03 12.22
CA GLY A 76 -2.55 12.14 11.27
C GLY A 76 -2.10 12.45 9.84
N ARG A 77 -0.84 12.17 9.48
CA ARG A 77 -0.27 12.49 8.17
C ARG A 77 -0.38 11.31 7.21
N PRO A 78 -0.88 11.53 5.97
CA PRO A 78 -1.17 10.47 5.03
C PRO A 78 0.03 9.58 4.66
N VAL A 79 -0.21 8.26 4.69
CA VAL A 79 0.71 7.20 4.25
C VAL A 79 -0.03 6.26 3.31
N LEU A 80 0.59 5.87 2.20
CA LEU A 80 0.08 4.89 1.24
C LEU A 80 1.06 3.73 1.09
N GLY A 81 0.68 2.54 1.58
CA GLY A 81 1.42 1.29 1.33
C GLY A 81 1.01 0.65 0.00
N VAL A 82 1.98 0.15 -0.80
CA VAL A 82 1.70 -0.49 -2.09
C VAL A 82 2.31 -1.88 -2.16
N CYS A 83 1.50 -2.89 -2.44
CA CYS A 83 1.86 -4.29 -2.58
C CYS A 83 2.53 -4.85 -1.30
N VAL A 84 3.81 -5.24 -1.34
CA VAL A 84 4.52 -5.64 -0.12
C VAL A 84 4.61 -4.48 0.88
N GLY A 85 4.59 -3.22 0.42
CA GLY A 85 4.45 -2.04 1.27
C GLY A 85 3.15 -2.01 2.08
N MET A 86 2.03 -2.54 1.57
CA MET A 86 0.83 -2.80 2.36
C MET A 86 1.06 -3.93 3.36
N GLN A 87 1.67 -5.02 2.90
CA GLN A 87 1.84 -6.22 3.71
C GLN A 87 2.66 -5.97 4.98
N ILE A 88 3.75 -5.21 4.87
CA ILE A 88 4.63 -4.89 6.01
C ILE A 88 3.99 -3.96 7.06
N LEU A 89 2.85 -3.33 6.76
CA LEU A 89 2.09 -2.54 7.75
C LEU A 89 1.40 -3.43 8.79
N PHE A 90 1.12 -4.69 8.47
CA PHE A 90 0.58 -5.66 9.41
C PHE A 90 1.59 -6.05 10.49
N ALA A 91 1.10 -6.65 11.57
CA ALA A 91 1.94 -7.08 12.70
C ALA A 91 2.99 -8.12 12.30
N ARG A 92 2.66 -8.98 11.33
CA ARG A 92 3.57 -10.04 10.88
C ARG A 92 3.25 -10.56 9.46
N GLY A 93 4.27 -11.12 8.84
CA GLY A 93 4.17 -11.92 7.61
C GLY A 93 4.67 -13.34 7.84
N VAL A 94 4.06 -14.32 7.17
CA VAL A 94 4.50 -15.72 7.20
C VAL A 94 4.81 -16.16 5.78
N GLU A 95 6.09 -16.22 5.43
CA GLU A 95 6.55 -16.68 4.11
C GLU A 95 7.38 -17.96 4.25
N PHE A 96 7.09 -18.98 3.45
CA PHE A 96 7.78 -20.27 3.48
C PHE A 96 7.87 -20.91 4.87
N GLY A 97 6.87 -20.67 5.74
CA GLY A 97 6.86 -21.17 7.11
C GLY A 97 7.71 -20.37 8.11
N VAL A 98 8.33 -19.27 7.66
CA VAL A 98 9.09 -18.35 8.53
C VAL A 98 8.20 -17.14 8.86
N GLU A 99 8.06 -16.84 10.13
CA GLU A 99 7.36 -15.66 10.63
C GLU A 99 8.32 -14.49 10.78
N SER A 100 7.95 -13.35 10.21
CA SER A 100 8.69 -12.09 10.29
C SER A 100 7.80 -10.99 10.88
N GLN A 101 8.35 -10.20 11.79
CA GLN A 101 7.64 -9.06 12.39
C GLN A 101 7.54 -7.92 11.38
N GLY A 102 6.35 -7.31 11.29
CA GLY A 102 6.09 -6.11 10.49
C GLY A 102 6.08 -4.84 11.31
N CYS A 103 5.56 -3.76 10.72
CA CYS A 103 5.46 -2.45 11.38
C CYS A 103 4.39 -2.40 12.48
N GLY A 104 3.47 -3.37 12.52
CA GLY A 104 2.44 -3.45 13.56
C GLY A 104 1.46 -2.29 13.57
N GLN A 105 1.28 -1.59 12.45
CA GLN A 105 0.26 -0.54 12.34
C GLN A 105 -1.15 -1.16 12.38
N TRP A 106 -1.29 -2.36 11.80
CA TRP A 106 -2.50 -3.17 11.87
C TRP A 106 -2.20 -4.53 12.51
N PRO A 107 -3.07 -5.02 13.40
CA PRO A 107 -2.99 -6.39 13.90
C PRO A 107 -3.27 -7.39 12.76
N GLY A 108 -2.95 -8.66 13.01
CA GLY A 108 -3.16 -9.72 12.04
C GLY A 108 -1.90 -10.08 11.26
N SER A 109 -2.08 -10.91 10.27
CA SER A 109 -0.96 -11.52 9.53
C SER A 109 -1.19 -11.57 8.03
N VAL A 110 -0.09 -11.47 7.30
CA VAL A 110 -0.01 -11.74 5.87
C VAL A 110 0.45 -13.17 5.67
N THR A 111 -0.32 -13.96 4.95
CA THR A 111 -0.06 -15.39 4.73
C THR A 111 -0.16 -15.74 3.25
N ARG A 112 0.37 -16.90 2.87
CA ARG A 112 0.21 -17.44 1.52
C ARG A 112 -1.27 -17.61 1.19
N LEU A 113 -1.68 -17.20 -0.01
CA LEU A 113 -3.04 -17.44 -0.49
C LEU A 113 -3.31 -18.95 -0.56
N ASP A 114 -4.43 -19.37 -0.01
CA ASP A 114 -4.91 -20.76 -0.13
C ASP A 114 -5.65 -20.92 -1.47
N ALA A 115 -4.91 -20.79 -2.56
CA ALA A 115 -5.41 -20.84 -3.92
C ALA A 115 -4.64 -21.90 -4.74
N PRO A 116 -5.31 -22.61 -5.66
CA PRO A 116 -4.68 -23.64 -6.48
C PRO A 116 -3.69 -23.07 -7.48
N VAL A 117 -3.85 -21.80 -7.85
CA VAL A 117 -2.96 -21.08 -8.78
C VAL A 117 -2.41 -19.85 -8.10
N ILE A 118 -1.11 -19.82 -7.89
CA ILE A 118 -0.36 -18.66 -7.40
C ILE A 118 0.93 -18.49 -8.21
N PRO A 119 1.41 -17.25 -8.37
CA PRO A 119 0.85 -16.02 -7.85
C PRO A 119 -0.52 -15.65 -8.44
N HIS A 120 -1.33 -14.89 -7.69
CA HIS A 120 -2.39 -14.08 -8.27
C HIS A 120 -1.73 -13.02 -9.13
N MET A 121 -1.77 -13.18 -10.43
CA MET A 121 -1.12 -12.29 -11.39
C MET A 121 -2.06 -11.94 -12.53
N GLY A 122 -2.32 -10.66 -12.69
CA GLY A 122 -3.18 -10.13 -13.76
C GLY A 122 -4.14 -9.07 -13.27
N TRP A 123 -5.12 -8.77 -14.15
CA TRP A 123 -6.15 -7.77 -13.91
C TRP A 123 -7.34 -8.40 -13.18
N ASN A 124 -7.76 -7.79 -12.08
CA ASN A 124 -8.91 -8.24 -11.31
C ASN A 124 -9.74 -7.06 -10.83
N VAL A 125 -11.02 -7.31 -10.57
CA VAL A 125 -11.94 -6.36 -9.97
C VAL A 125 -11.81 -6.38 -8.44
N VAL A 126 -12.34 -5.36 -7.80
CA VAL A 126 -12.38 -5.24 -6.35
C VAL A 126 -13.80 -4.94 -5.87
N ASP A 127 -14.14 -5.43 -4.70
CA ASP A 127 -15.35 -5.08 -3.96
C ASP A 127 -14.99 -3.91 -3.03
N ALA A 128 -15.14 -2.70 -3.55
CA ALA A 128 -14.71 -1.48 -2.89
C ALA A 128 -15.59 -1.16 -1.67
N ALA A 129 -14.95 -0.72 -0.58
CA ALA A 129 -15.67 -0.27 0.60
C ALA A 129 -16.61 0.90 0.27
N PRO A 130 -17.84 0.90 0.80
CA PRO A 130 -18.70 2.08 0.72
C PRO A 130 -18.00 3.31 1.32
N ASN A 131 -18.14 4.45 0.67
CA ASN A 131 -17.53 5.73 1.08
C ASN A 131 -15.98 5.76 1.02
N SER A 132 -15.35 4.81 0.35
CA SER A 132 -13.92 4.84 0.08
C SER A 132 -13.51 6.13 -0.64
N VAL A 133 -12.43 6.75 -0.17
CA VAL A 133 -11.80 7.89 -0.85
C VAL A 133 -10.99 7.40 -2.04
N LEU A 134 -10.22 6.33 -1.85
CA LEU A 134 -9.39 5.75 -2.92
C LEU A 134 -10.21 5.34 -4.14
N PHE A 135 -11.38 4.73 -3.90
CA PHE A 135 -12.23 4.19 -4.98
C PHE A 135 -13.39 5.13 -5.37
N ARG A 136 -13.33 6.40 -5.00
CA ARG A 136 -14.34 7.38 -5.41
C ARG A 136 -14.41 7.51 -6.93
N GLY A 137 -15.61 7.32 -7.48
CA GLY A 137 -15.89 7.46 -8.91
C GLY A 137 -15.58 6.25 -9.77
N PHE A 138 -15.24 5.11 -9.16
CA PHE A 138 -15.00 3.86 -9.89
C PHE A 138 -16.28 3.03 -10.02
N ASP A 139 -16.41 2.39 -11.19
CA ASP A 139 -17.42 1.38 -11.44
C ASP A 139 -16.97 0.00 -10.91
N ALA A 140 -17.92 -0.87 -10.60
CA ALA A 140 -17.65 -2.18 -10.00
C ALA A 140 -16.86 -3.14 -10.92
N ASP A 141 -16.82 -2.89 -12.22
CA ASP A 141 -16.05 -3.68 -13.20
C ASP A 141 -14.65 -3.12 -13.48
N THR A 142 -14.29 -2.01 -12.81
CA THR A 142 -12.94 -1.44 -12.90
C THR A 142 -11.90 -2.43 -12.40
N ARG A 143 -10.84 -2.61 -13.19
CA ARG A 143 -9.80 -3.59 -12.91
C ARG A 143 -8.48 -2.94 -12.52
N PHE A 144 -7.81 -3.60 -11.57
CA PHE A 144 -6.47 -3.24 -11.10
C PHE A 144 -5.51 -4.40 -11.32
N TYR A 145 -4.22 -4.10 -11.45
CA TYR A 145 -3.18 -5.10 -11.70
C TYR A 145 -2.60 -5.64 -10.41
N PHE A 146 -2.73 -6.95 -10.21
CA PHE A 146 -2.20 -7.69 -9.07
C PHE A 146 -1.01 -8.55 -9.48
N VAL A 147 -0.06 -8.73 -8.59
CA VAL A 147 1.00 -9.75 -8.67
C VAL A 147 1.51 -10.07 -7.27
N HIS A 148 0.94 -11.08 -6.64
CA HIS A 148 1.30 -11.48 -5.28
C HIS A 148 0.93 -12.95 -5.01
N SER A 149 1.67 -13.58 -4.09
CA SER A 149 1.38 -14.93 -3.58
C SER A 149 0.90 -14.92 -2.13
N TYR A 150 1.09 -13.79 -1.45
CA TYR A 150 0.75 -13.58 -0.05
C TYR A 150 -0.18 -12.38 0.07
N ALA A 151 -1.09 -12.40 1.04
CA ALA A 151 -1.98 -11.30 1.36
C ALA A 151 -2.55 -11.45 2.77
N ALA A 152 -3.11 -10.37 3.31
CA ALA A 152 -3.99 -10.44 4.47
C ALA A 152 -5.36 -10.97 4.04
N GLN A 153 -5.78 -12.09 4.62
CA GLN A 153 -7.04 -12.77 4.30
C GLN A 153 -8.12 -12.53 5.38
N LYS A 154 -7.76 -11.82 6.44
CA LYS A 154 -8.65 -11.42 7.54
C LYS A 154 -8.31 -10.00 7.96
N TRP A 155 -9.31 -9.32 8.53
CA TRP A 155 -9.13 -8.05 9.19
C TRP A 155 -9.33 -8.20 10.69
N GLU A 156 -8.35 -7.74 11.46
CA GLU A 156 -8.36 -7.79 12.92
C GLU A 156 -8.18 -6.38 13.54
N GLY A 157 -8.15 -5.34 12.68
CA GLY A 157 -7.93 -3.94 13.07
C GLY A 157 -9.22 -3.20 13.48
N ALA A 158 -9.17 -1.88 13.38
CA ALA A 158 -10.27 -1.01 13.76
C ALA A 158 -11.57 -1.34 12.99
N PRO A 159 -12.73 -1.35 13.66
CA PRO A 159 -14.00 -1.75 13.04
C PRO A 159 -14.55 -0.72 12.04
N ASP A 160 -14.07 0.52 12.10
CA ASP A 160 -14.42 1.64 11.23
C ASP A 160 -13.50 1.82 10.03
N ALA A 161 -12.46 0.99 9.91
CA ALA A 161 -11.62 0.97 8.73
C ALA A 161 -12.43 0.57 7.48
N LEU A 162 -12.16 1.25 6.36
CA LEU A 162 -12.80 0.94 5.07
C LEU A 162 -12.01 -0.17 4.38
N LEU A 163 -12.66 -1.32 4.20
CA LEU A 163 -12.03 -2.54 3.70
C LEU A 163 -12.50 -2.83 2.28
N THR A 164 -11.59 -2.84 1.35
CA THR A 164 -11.83 -3.27 -0.02
C THR A 164 -11.27 -4.66 -0.23
N TRP A 165 -12.08 -5.53 -0.81
CA TRP A 165 -11.75 -6.95 -0.96
C TRP A 165 -11.60 -7.34 -2.43
N ALA A 166 -10.88 -8.42 -2.68
CA ALA A 166 -10.86 -9.10 -3.97
C ALA A 166 -10.86 -10.61 -3.76
N ASP A 167 -11.20 -11.34 -4.82
CA ASP A 167 -11.26 -12.79 -4.80
C ASP A 167 -10.29 -13.39 -5.84
N HIS A 168 -9.47 -14.34 -5.38
CA HIS A 168 -8.65 -15.20 -6.21
C HIS A 168 -8.69 -16.61 -5.64
N HIS A 169 -9.78 -17.35 -5.90
CA HIS A 169 -10.17 -18.59 -5.23
C HIS A 169 -10.43 -18.45 -3.73
N VAL A 170 -9.77 -17.52 -3.09
CA VAL A 170 -9.98 -17.10 -1.70
C VAL A 170 -10.10 -15.58 -1.64
N ARG A 171 -10.86 -15.11 -0.67
CA ARG A 171 -11.01 -13.67 -0.42
C ARG A 171 -9.79 -13.12 0.31
N PHE A 172 -9.34 -11.93 -0.11
CA PHE A 172 -8.22 -11.23 0.53
C PHE A 172 -8.43 -9.72 0.49
N LEU A 173 -7.74 -8.99 1.36
CA LEU A 173 -7.77 -7.53 1.39
C LEU A 173 -7.03 -6.97 0.16
N ALA A 174 -7.78 -6.30 -0.71
CA ALA A 174 -7.24 -5.59 -1.87
C ALA A 174 -6.80 -4.17 -1.53
N ALA A 175 -7.48 -3.52 -0.59
CA ALA A 175 -7.07 -2.23 -0.03
C ALA A 175 -7.66 -2.01 1.37
N VAL A 176 -7.03 -1.12 2.12
CA VAL A 176 -7.48 -0.65 3.44
C VAL A 176 -7.33 0.85 3.48
N GLU A 177 -8.31 1.53 4.07
CA GLU A 177 -8.25 2.95 4.45
C GLU A 177 -8.60 3.03 5.95
N ASP A 178 -7.63 3.42 6.77
CA ASP A 178 -7.75 3.48 8.23
C ASP A 178 -7.14 4.79 8.74
N GLY A 179 -7.98 5.81 8.84
CA GLY A 179 -7.54 7.17 9.16
C GLY A 179 -6.53 7.70 8.13
N PRO A 180 -5.31 8.10 8.54
CA PRO A 180 -4.29 8.59 7.63
C PRO A 180 -3.56 7.48 6.87
N LEU A 181 -3.77 6.21 7.25
CA LEU A 181 -3.08 5.07 6.68
C LEU A 181 -3.94 4.38 5.63
N SER A 182 -3.52 4.47 4.38
CA SER A 182 -4.13 3.75 3.26
C SER A 182 -3.15 2.75 2.67
N ALA A 183 -3.66 1.67 2.09
CA ALA A 183 -2.81 0.73 1.38
C ALA A 183 -3.55 -0.05 0.31
N THR A 184 -2.80 -0.52 -0.72
CA THR A 184 -3.31 -1.38 -1.79
C THR A 184 -2.43 -2.61 -1.96
N GLN A 185 -3.04 -3.80 -2.12
CA GLN A 185 -2.33 -5.03 -2.47
C GLN A 185 -1.94 -5.04 -3.95
N PHE A 186 -2.74 -4.41 -4.80
CA PHE A 186 -2.43 -4.22 -6.21
C PHE A 186 -1.46 -3.06 -6.42
N HIS A 187 -0.99 -2.94 -7.65
CA HIS A 187 -0.06 -1.90 -8.09
C HIS A 187 -0.80 -0.78 -8.84
N PRO A 188 -1.13 0.35 -8.19
CA PRO A 188 -1.74 1.48 -8.91
C PRO A 188 -0.85 1.98 -10.05
N GLU A 189 0.47 2.02 -9.86
CA GLU A 189 1.45 2.45 -10.85
C GLU A 189 1.53 1.54 -12.09
N LYS A 190 0.89 0.36 -12.04
CA LYS A 190 0.77 -0.60 -13.15
C LYS A 190 -0.67 -0.76 -13.65
N SER A 191 -1.61 -0.06 -13.05
CA SER A 191 -3.05 -0.22 -13.31
C SER A 191 -3.60 0.79 -14.33
N GLY A 192 -2.74 1.39 -15.16
CA GLY A 192 -3.16 2.28 -16.24
C GLY A 192 -3.94 3.49 -15.74
N ASP A 193 -5.04 3.83 -16.43
CA ASP A 193 -5.84 5.01 -16.07
C ASP A 193 -6.62 4.82 -14.76
N ALA A 194 -7.05 3.59 -14.46
CA ALA A 194 -7.66 3.28 -13.16
C ALA A 194 -6.69 3.53 -12.00
N GLY A 195 -5.45 3.08 -12.13
CA GLY A 195 -4.41 3.35 -11.15
C GLY A 195 -4.09 4.83 -11.01
N ALA A 196 -4.03 5.57 -12.11
CA ALA A 196 -3.83 7.02 -12.09
C ALA A 196 -4.99 7.74 -11.38
N ALA A 197 -6.24 7.36 -11.65
CA ALA A 197 -7.41 7.95 -10.99
C ALA A 197 -7.41 7.67 -9.48
N LEU A 198 -7.04 6.45 -9.07
CA LEU A 198 -6.90 6.10 -7.64
C LEU A 198 -5.82 6.96 -6.95
N LEU A 199 -4.66 7.10 -7.58
CA LEU A 199 -3.59 7.95 -7.04
C LEU A 199 -4.01 9.43 -7.01
N ALA A 200 -4.78 9.91 -7.99
CA ALA A 200 -5.34 11.26 -7.97
C ALA A 200 -6.29 11.45 -6.79
N ASN A 201 -7.20 10.49 -6.53
CA ASN A 201 -8.07 10.53 -5.37
C ASN A 201 -7.31 10.61 -4.04
N TRP A 202 -6.20 9.86 -3.93
CA TRP A 202 -5.36 9.90 -2.73
C TRP A 202 -4.62 11.25 -2.60
N VAL A 203 -4.04 11.76 -3.70
CA VAL A 203 -3.31 13.05 -3.71
C VAL A 203 -4.23 14.23 -3.42
N GLU A 204 -5.48 14.19 -3.89
CA GLU A 204 -6.48 15.21 -3.57
C GLU A 204 -6.83 15.27 -2.06
N GLY A 205 -6.68 14.17 -1.36
CA GLY A 205 -6.93 14.04 0.08
C GLY A 205 -5.78 14.52 0.99
N LEU A 206 -4.61 14.87 0.41
CA LEU A 206 -3.41 15.31 1.15
C LEU A 206 -3.51 16.73 1.73
#